data_335a77acf258e248afeee378c79bfcc4
#
_entry.id   335a77acf258e248afeee378c79bfcc4
#
_cell.length_a   1.000
_cell.length_b   1.000
_cell.length_c   1.000
_cell.angle_alpha   90.00
_cell.angle_beta   90.00
_cell.angle_gamma   90.00
#
_symmetry.space_group_name_H-M   'P 1'
#
loop_
_entity.id
_entity.type
_entity.pdbx_description
1 polymer ?
#
loop_
_entity_poly.entity_id
_entity_poly.type
_entity_poly.pdbx_seq_one_letter_code
_entity_poly.pdbx_strand_id
1 'polypeptide(L)'
;MSKRKNVVMPGTQDILSQMGEQIKLARLRRELPAELVAERAGISRATLWNVEKGSPSVAMGAYAAVLHALNNMDRDLLLVAKDDEFGRKLQDLGLLTRKRAPKKEG
;
A
#
# COMPACT_ATOMS: atom_id res chain seq x y z
N MET A 1 14.00 21.49 -6.88
CA MET A 1 13.58 20.72 -7.54
C MET A 1 12.27 20.47 -7.37
N SER A 2 11.68 20.35 -8.16
CA SER A 2 10.39 20.18 -7.96
C SER A 2 10.12 18.82 -7.72
N LYS A 3 9.14 18.58 -7.09
CA LYS A 3 8.85 17.38 -6.83
C LYS A 3 7.82 17.01 -7.71
N ARG A 4 7.86 16.02 -8.35
CA ARG A 4 6.92 15.57 -9.18
C ARG A 4 5.90 14.89 -8.42
N LYS A 5 4.67 15.09 -8.59
CA LYS A 5 3.63 14.36 -7.96
C LYS A 5 3.44 13.13 -8.69
N ASN A 6 3.20 12.04 -8.03
CA ASN A 6 2.90 10.78 -8.67
C ASN A 6 1.46 10.83 -9.15
N VAL A 7 1.28 10.52 -10.40
CA VAL A 7 -0.05 10.55 -10.99
C VAL A 7 -0.48 9.14 -11.30
N VAL A 8 -1.63 8.74 -10.82
CA VAL A 8 -2.15 7.41 -11.08
C VAL A 8 -3.48 7.53 -11.78
N MET A 9 -3.93 6.46 -12.39
CA MET A 9 -5.20 6.44 -13.08
C MET A 9 -6.32 6.70 -12.08
N PRO A 10 -7.41 7.34 -12.51
CA PRO A 10 -8.49 7.67 -11.57
C PRO A 10 -9.03 6.46 -10.83
N GLY A 11 -9.15 5.32 -11.49
CA GLY A 11 -9.62 4.12 -10.82
C GLY A 11 -8.66 3.66 -9.74
N THR A 12 -7.36 3.77 -10.01
CA THR A 12 -6.35 3.40 -9.03
C THR A 12 -6.39 4.38 -7.86
N GLN A 13 -6.61 5.66 -8.15
CA GLN A 13 -6.70 6.64 -7.09
C GLN A 13 -7.90 6.34 -6.18
N ASP A 14 -9.01 5.87 -6.75
CA ASP A 14 -10.15 5.51 -5.94
C ASP A 14 -9.81 4.37 -4.99
N ILE A 15 -9.03 3.41 -5.46
CA ILE A 15 -8.60 2.29 -4.63
C ILE A 15 -7.74 2.79 -3.49
N LEU A 16 -6.79 3.68 -3.80
CA LEU A 16 -5.91 4.22 -2.77
C LEU A 16 -6.70 5.04 -1.75
N SER A 17 -7.69 5.80 -2.23
CA SER A 17 -8.51 6.61 -1.33
C SER A 17 -9.31 5.73 -0.40
N GLN A 18 -9.83 4.62 -0.91
CA GLN A 18 -10.57 3.69 -0.07
C GLN A 18 -9.66 3.04 0.95
N MET A 19 -8.43 2.70 0.54
CA MET A 19 -7.48 2.12 1.47
C MET A 19 -7.16 3.14 2.56
N GLY A 20 -6.93 4.39 2.19
CA GLY A 20 -6.64 5.43 3.18
C GLY A 20 -7.78 5.61 4.15
N GLU A 21 -9.02 5.55 3.65
CA GLU A 21 -10.17 5.69 4.50
C GLU A 21 -10.27 4.51 5.47
N GLN A 22 -9.95 3.32 5.00
CA GLN A 22 -9.96 2.14 5.86
C GLN A 22 -8.91 2.26 6.96
N ILE A 23 -7.75 2.82 6.64
CA ILE A 23 -6.71 3.03 7.63
C ILE A 23 -7.19 4.04 8.67
N LYS A 24 -7.83 5.11 8.20
CA LYS A 24 -8.34 6.12 9.12
C LYS A 24 -9.38 5.53 10.06
N LEU A 25 -10.29 4.73 9.51
CA LEU A 25 -11.32 4.11 10.33
C LEU A 25 -10.72 3.13 11.33
N ALA A 26 -9.66 2.42 10.93
CA ALA A 26 -9.00 1.50 11.84
C ALA A 26 -8.38 2.26 13.01
N ARG A 27 -7.82 3.44 12.75
CA ARG A 27 -7.28 4.27 13.80
C ARG A 27 -8.41 4.76 14.73
N LEU A 28 -9.51 5.22 14.12
CA LEU A 28 -10.61 5.76 14.91
C LEU A 28 -11.28 4.70 15.78
N ARG A 29 -11.40 3.49 15.23
CA ARG A 29 -11.99 2.41 16.02
C ARG A 29 -11.17 2.07 17.26
N ARG A 30 -9.86 2.35 17.19
CA ARG A 30 -8.98 2.11 18.32
C ARG A 30 -8.88 3.35 19.20
N GLU A 31 -9.62 4.40 18.84
CA GLU A 31 -9.62 5.66 19.58
C GLU A 31 -8.21 6.22 19.77
N LEU A 32 -7.40 6.11 18.71
CA LEU A 32 -6.04 6.61 18.77
C LEU A 32 -5.97 7.99 18.14
N PRO A 33 -5.40 8.97 18.85
CA PRO A 33 -5.25 10.29 18.27
C PRO A 33 -4.27 10.25 17.13
N ALA A 34 -4.48 11.09 16.14
CA ALA A 34 -3.59 11.13 14.99
C ALA A 34 -2.15 11.41 15.39
N GLU A 35 -1.96 12.29 16.37
CA GLU A 35 -0.62 12.60 16.82
C GLU A 35 0.12 11.39 17.33
N LEU A 36 -0.56 10.55 18.05
CA LEU A 36 0.07 9.37 18.61
C LEU A 36 0.45 8.38 17.53
N VAL A 37 -0.43 8.19 16.56
CA VAL A 37 -0.15 7.25 15.48
C VAL A 37 1.01 7.78 14.63
N ALA A 38 1.01 9.08 14.35
CA ALA A 38 2.10 9.67 13.57
C ALA A 38 3.42 9.49 14.31
N GLU A 39 3.40 9.71 15.60
CA GLU A 39 4.60 9.56 16.39
C GLU A 39 5.10 8.13 16.37
N ARG A 40 4.21 7.17 16.57
CA ARG A 40 4.60 5.77 16.57
C ARG A 40 5.09 5.32 15.20
N ALA A 41 4.52 5.87 14.15
CA ALA A 41 4.94 5.53 12.81
C ALA A 41 6.21 6.28 12.37
N GLY A 42 6.63 7.26 13.16
CA GLY A 42 7.83 8.02 12.83
C GLY A 42 7.62 8.97 11.66
N ILE A 43 6.40 9.49 11.50
CA ILE A 43 6.10 10.40 10.40
C ILE A 43 5.42 11.65 10.96
N SER A 44 5.33 12.67 10.11
CA SER A 44 4.67 13.90 10.53
C SER A 44 3.16 13.74 10.47
N ARG A 45 2.45 14.65 11.16
CA ARG A 45 1.00 14.65 11.09
C ARG A 45 0.54 14.86 9.67
N ALA A 46 1.24 15.69 8.91
CA ALA A 46 0.90 15.94 7.51
C ALA A 46 1.03 14.67 6.69
N THR A 47 2.06 13.88 6.93
CA THR A 47 2.22 12.63 6.19
C THR A 47 1.11 11.65 6.57
N LEU A 48 0.75 11.59 7.84
CA LEU A 48 -0.35 10.72 8.24
C LEU A 48 -1.65 11.15 7.56
N TRP A 49 -1.89 12.47 7.49
CA TRP A 49 -3.08 12.96 6.85
C TRP A 49 -3.12 12.51 5.40
N ASN A 50 -1.97 12.56 4.72
CA ASN A 50 -1.88 12.12 3.33
C ASN A 50 -2.08 10.61 3.19
N VAL A 51 -1.60 9.83 4.14
CA VAL A 51 -1.83 8.38 4.14
C VAL A 51 -3.34 8.12 4.24
N GLU A 52 -4.02 8.84 5.12
CA GLU A 52 -5.44 8.63 5.31
C GLU A 52 -6.27 9.16 4.15
N LYS A 53 -5.67 9.98 3.29
CA LYS A 53 -6.34 10.44 2.09
C LYS A 53 -6.03 9.52 0.93
N GLY A 54 -5.13 8.58 1.10
CA GLY A 54 -4.75 7.68 0.02
C GLY A 54 -3.86 8.33 -1.01
N SER A 55 -2.99 9.25 -0.57
CA SER A 55 -2.14 9.95 -1.51
C SER A 55 -1.16 9.02 -2.20
N PRO A 56 -1.03 9.09 -3.51
CA PRO A 56 -0.07 8.26 -4.23
C PRO A 56 1.35 8.79 -4.12
N SER A 57 1.52 9.96 -3.53
CA SER A 57 2.84 10.55 -3.41
C SER A 57 3.52 10.20 -2.10
N VAL A 58 2.86 9.46 -1.23
CA VAL A 58 3.47 9.04 0.02
C VAL A 58 4.13 7.69 -0.21
N ALA A 59 5.32 7.53 0.32
CA ALA A 59 6.05 6.28 0.13
C ALA A 59 5.31 5.11 0.76
N MET A 60 5.44 3.96 0.14
CA MET A 60 4.82 2.74 0.67
C MET A 60 5.28 2.48 2.11
N GLY A 61 6.53 2.82 2.43
CA GLY A 61 7.02 2.60 3.78
C GLY A 61 6.25 3.38 4.82
N ALA A 62 5.74 4.57 4.46
CA ALA A 62 4.96 5.34 5.42
C ALA A 62 3.60 4.68 5.65
N TYR A 63 2.99 4.14 4.58
CA TYR A 63 1.75 3.39 4.74
C TYR A 63 2.00 2.18 5.64
N ALA A 64 3.10 1.48 5.42
CA ALA A 64 3.41 0.30 6.21
C ALA A 64 3.63 0.67 7.68
N ALA A 65 4.31 1.80 7.92
CA ALA A 65 4.59 2.22 9.29
C ALA A 65 3.30 2.59 10.03
N VAL A 66 2.35 3.23 9.34
CA VAL A 66 1.08 3.56 9.96
C VAL A 66 0.32 2.28 10.29
N LEU A 67 0.29 1.33 9.35
CA LEU A 67 -0.39 0.07 9.61
C LEU A 67 0.26 -0.68 10.77
N HIS A 68 1.59 -0.62 10.86
CA HIS A 68 2.27 -1.28 11.96
C HIS A 68 1.87 -0.65 13.28
N ALA A 69 1.68 0.66 13.31
CA ALA A 69 1.26 1.34 14.53
C ALA A 69 -0.17 0.99 14.92
N LEU A 70 -0.91 0.34 14.02
CA LEU A 70 -2.27 -0.07 14.30
C LEU A 70 -2.29 -1.57 14.55
N ASN A 71 -1.62 -1.99 15.59
CA ASN A 71 -1.59 -3.39 16.00
C ASN A 71 -1.05 -4.33 14.92
N ASN A 72 0.01 -3.89 14.28
CA ASN A 72 0.70 -4.73 13.31
C ASN A 72 -0.15 -5.10 12.10
N MET A 73 -1.03 -4.17 11.67
CA MET A 73 -1.82 -4.42 10.49
C MET A 73 -0.98 -4.36 9.22
N ASP A 74 0.30 -4.03 9.33
CA ASP A 74 1.19 -4.10 8.18
C ASP A 74 1.29 -5.52 7.64
N ARG A 75 0.90 -6.51 8.43
CA ARG A 75 0.88 -7.88 7.93
C ARG A 75 -0.13 -8.05 6.81
N ASP A 76 -1.14 -7.17 6.74
CA ASP A 76 -2.10 -7.23 5.65
C ASP A 76 -1.43 -7.01 4.29
N LEU A 77 -0.26 -6.36 4.29
CA LEU A 77 0.44 -6.14 3.04
C LEU A 77 0.91 -7.44 2.40
N LEU A 78 1.01 -8.50 3.19
CA LEU A 78 1.41 -9.79 2.66
C LEU A 78 0.32 -10.40 1.79
N LEU A 79 -0.90 -9.84 1.84
CA LEU A 79 -1.98 -10.36 1.03
C LEU A 79 -1.97 -9.74 -0.37
N VAL A 80 -1.21 -8.67 -0.55
CA VAL A 80 -1.18 -8.01 -1.84
C VAL A 80 -0.56 -8.95 -2.87
N ALA A 81 -1.27 -9.19 -3.96
CA ALA A 81 -0.85 -10.04 -5.07
C ALA A 81 -0.61 -11.50 -4.67
N LYS A 82 -0.97 -11.86 -3.44
CA LYS A 82 -0.70 -13.21 -3.00
C LYS A 82 -1.54 -14.22 -3.74
N ASP A 83 -2.79 -13.90 -3.98
CA ASP A 83 -3.67 -14.86 -4.58
C ASP A 83 -3.82 -14.64 -6.06
N ASP A 84 -2.83 -14.49 -6.77
CA ASP A 84 -2.76 -14.16 -8.17
C ASP A 84 -3.43 -15.23 -9.04
N GLU A 85 -4.75 -15.29 -8.95
CA GLU A 85 -5.49 -16.31 -9.63
C GLU A 85 -5.33 -16.26 -11.14
N PHE A 86 -5.38 -15.07 -11.72
CA PHE A 86 -5.23 -14.94 -13.15
C PHE A 86 -3.84 -15.38 -13.60
N GLY A 87 -2.80 -15.00 -12.85
CA GLY A 87 -1.45 -15.41 -13.18
C GLY A 87 -1.28 -16.92 -13.11
N ARG A 88 -1.93 -17.53 -12.11
CA ARG A 88 -1.83 -18.98 -12.01
C ARG A 88 -2.53 -19.65 -13.15
N LYS A 89 -3.63 -19.08 -13.64
CA LYS A 89 -4.31 -19.67 -14.78
C LYS A 89 -3.47 -19.55 -16.03
N LEU A 90 -2.77 -18.43 -16.21
CA LEU A 90 -1.89 -18.27 -17.35
C LEU A 90 -0.79 -19.33 -17.30
N GLN A 91 -0.28 -19.59 -16.12
CA GLN A 91 0.76 -20.56 -15.95
C GLN A 91 0.23 -21.96 -16.25
N ASP A 92 -0.95 -22.28 -15.74
CA ASP A 92 -1.55 -23.58 -15.96
C ASP A 92 -1.86 -23.83 -17.43
N LEU A 93 -2.17 -22.77 -18.17
CA LEU A 93 -2.45 -22.93 -19.57
C LEU A 93 -1.16 -23.00 -20.41
N GLY A 94 -0.02 -22.94 -19.78
CA GLY A 94 1.22 -23.02 -20.50
C GLY A 94 1.63 -21.77 -21.22
N LEU A 95 0.95 -20.67 -20.95
CA LEU A 95 1.31 -19.43 -21.63
C LEU A 95 2.62 -18.86 -21.13
N LEU A 96 3.08 -19.30 -19.98
CA LEU A 96 4.33 -18.83 -19.47
C LEU A 96 5.22 -20.03 -19.35
N THR A 97 5.25 -20.81 -20.39
CA THR A 97 5.98 -22.02 -20.35
C THR A 97 7.43 -21.88 -20.19
N ARG A 98 7.99 -20.81 -20.55
CA ARG A 98 9.33 -20.72 -20.52
C ARG A 98 9.65 -20.86 -19.23
N LYS A 99 10.08 -21.76 -18.84
CA LYS A 99 10.41 -22.02 -17.63
C LYS A 99 11.07 -20.98 -17.01
N ARG A 100 11.72 -20.26 -17.57
CA ARG A 100 12.30 -19.28 -16.95
C ARG A 100 12.23 -18.16 -17.70
N ALA A 101 12.01 -17.12 -17.14
CA ALA A 101 11.96 -15.94 -17.82
C ALA A 101 13.32 -15.80 -18.36
N PRO A 102 13.40 -15.25 -19.40
CA PRO A 102 14.62 -15.11 -20.01
C PRO A 102 15.42 -14.36 -19.07
N LYS A 103 16.33 -14.81 -18.79
CA LYS A 103 17.07 -14.27 -17.90
C LYS A 103 17.90 -13.47 -18.38
N LYS A 104 18.08 -12.70 -18.08
CA LYS A 104 18.81 -11.97 -18.38
C LYS A 104 19.86 -12.29 -18.09
N GLU A 105 20.39 -12.51 -18.41
CA GLU A 105 21.24 -12.97 -18.07
C GLU A 105 21.91 -12.44 -17.68
N GLY A 106 22.06 -12.29 -17.59
CA GLY A 106 22.65 -11.90 -17.09
C GLY A 106 22.70 -11.93 -16.71
#